data_697c673d0517de8211db2503d34d3a45
#
_entry.id   697c673d0517de8211db2503d34d3a45
#
_cell.length_a   1.000
_cell.length_b   1.000
_cell.length_c   1.000
_cell.angle_alpha   90.00
_cell.angle_beta   90.00
_cell.angle_gamma   90.00
#
_symmetry.space_group_name_H-M   'P 1'
#
loop_
_entity.id
_entity.type
_entity.pdbx_description
1 polymer ?
#
loop_
_entity_poly.entity_id
_entity_poly.type
_entity_poly.pdbx_seq_one_letter_code
_entity_poly.pdbx_strand_id
1 'polypeptide(L)'
;DRDRIIHSASFRRLKHKTQVFVNTEGDHYRTRITHSMEVAQIARSIARYLDLNEDLAETLSLAHDLGHTPFGHAGEDALNECMLDHGGFDHNLQTLRVVMFLENKYLKFVGLNLSIETLEGLLKHNGPLENLDLVDNLIGIKRFKNMIDFNTYPSIEAQISSISDDIAYNNHDIQDGINANLFRLEELVDIDFFKDIYRKYKKKINKHNYKIATYQIVRDSIAVSYTHLTLP
;
A
#
# COMPACT_ATOMS: atom_id res chain seq x y z
N ASP A 1 2.76 0.68 17.91
CA ASP A 1 3.44 0.35 16.65
C ASP A 1 3.39 1.49 15.66
N ARG A 2 2.23 2.10 15.41
CA ARG A 2 2.04 3.22 14.50
C ARG A 2 3.08 4.32 14.68
N ASP A 3 3.25 4.82 15.89
CA ASP A 3 4.18 5.91 16.17
C ASP A 3 5.64 5.51 15.90
N ARG A 4 6.00 4.25 16.17
CA ARG A 4 7.33 3.72 15.86
C ARG A 4 7.60 3.71 14.36
N ILE A 5 6.59 3.38 13.55
CA ILE A 5 6.68 3.38 12.08
C ILE A 5 6.79 4.82 11.57
N ILE A 6 5.86 5.72 11.93
CA ILE A 6 5.86 7.12 11.48
C ILE A 6 7.19 7.82 11.80
N HIS A 7 7.77 7.54 12.97
CA HIS A 7 9.04 8.13 13.37
C HIS A 7 10.29 7.36 12.87
N SER A 8 10.13 6.30 12.07
CA SER A 8 11.25 5.55 11.48
C SER A 8 11.97 6.34 10.37
N ALA A 9 13.21 5.98 10.09
CA ALA A 9 13.93 6.55 8.95
C ALA A 9 13.38 6.04 7.64
N SER A 10 12.97 4.77 7.61
CA SER A 10 12.40 4.11 6.42
C SER A 10 11.10 4.77 5.97
N PHE A 11 10.21 5.12 6.90
CA PHE A 11 8.98 5.83 6.58
C PHE A 11 9.26 7.19 5.93
N ARG A 12 10.20 7.98 6.48
CA ARG A 12 10.60 9.25 5.87
C ARG A 12 11.22 9.09 4.48
N ARG A 13 11.88 7.95 4.20
CA ARG A 13 12.47 7.65 2.88
C ARG A 13 11.43 7.40 1.81
N LEU A 14 10.20 7.02 2.16
CA LEU A 14 9.10 6.82 1.21
C LEU A 14 8.81 8.08 0.39
N LYS A 15 9.12 9.26 0.90
CA LYS A 15 8.98 10.52 0.15
C LYS A 15 9.87 10.61 -1.11
N HIS A 16 10.94 9.82 -1.15
CA HIS A 16 11.89 9.78 -2.28
C HIS A 16 11.68 8.56 -3.20
N LYS A 17 10.71 7.71 -2.89
CA LYS A 17 10.34 6.58 -3.73
C LYS A 17 9.11 6.96 -4.53
N THR A 18 9.16 6.73 -5.85
CA THR A 18 8.04 6.97 -6.75
C THR A 18 6.97 5.91 -6.54
N GLN A 19 5.69 6.26 -6.70
CA GLN A 19 4.62 5.29 -6.79
C GLN A 19 4.62 4.67 -8.19
N VAL A 20 4.30 5.41 -9.21
CA VAL A 20 4.34 5.00 -10.62
C VAL A 20 5.19 5.97 -11.45
N PHE A 21 4.91 7.27 -11.39
CA PHE A 21 5.61 8.29 -12.16
C PHE A 21 6.77 8.91 -11.39
N VAL A 22 7.86 9.23 -12.09
CA VAL A 22 9.04 9.84 -11.48
C VAL A 22 8.76 11.31 -11.13
N ASN A 23 8.99 11.69 -9.88
CA ASN A 23 8.68 13.04 -9.35
C ASN A 23 9.46 14.18 -9.99
N THR A 24 10.52 13.90 -10.77
CA THR A 24 11.29 14.94 -11.45
C THR A 24 10.50 15.64 -12.56
N GLU A 25 9.36 15.08 -12.97
CA GLU A 25 8.51 15.63 -14.03
C GLU A 25 7.35 16.51 -13.50
N GLY A 26 7.24 16.70 -12.18
CA GLY A 26 6.26 17.62 -11.58
C GLY A 26 5.88 17.29 -10.13
N ASP A 27 5.59 18.31 -9.34
CA ASP A 27 5.19 18.21 -7.92
C ASP A 27 3.84 17.51 -7.68
N HIS A 28 3.16 17.10 -8.76
CA HIS A 28 1.79 16.61 -8.70
C HIS A 28 1.69 15.09 -8.62
N TYR A 29 2.78 14.35 -8.91
CA TYR A 29 2.78 12.90 -8.85
C TYR A 29 2.96 12.40 -7.41
N ARG A 30 2.28 11.30 -7.10
CA ARG A 30 2.34 10.70 -5.77
C ARG A 30 3.69 10.07 -5.48
N THR A 31 4.14 10.26 -4.25
CA THR A 31 5.23 9.48 -3.66
C THR A 31 4.64 8.34 -2.83
N ARG A 32 5.44 7.33 -2.52
CA ARG A 32 4.99 6.23 -1.67
C ARG A 32 4.53 6.68 -0.28
N ILE A 33 5.07 7.76 0.27
CA ILE A 33 4.60 8.26 1.56
C ILE A 33 3.17 8.81 1.47
N THR A 34 2.84 9.56 0.42
CA THR A 34 1.47 10.09 0.25
C THR A 34 0.48 8.97 -0.05
N HIS A 35 0.88 7.98 -0.86
CA HIS A 35 0.11 6.77 -1.10
C HIS A 35 -0.18 6.01 0.21
N SER A 36 0.84 5.67 1.01
CA SER A 36 0.64 4.96 2.28
C SER A 36 -0.27 5.71 3.26
N MET A 37 -0.24 7.05 3.26
CA MET A 37 -1.15 7.87 4.08
C MET A 37 -2.60 7.79 3.57
N GLU A 38 -2.82 7.80 2.27
CA GLU A 38 -4.14 7.66 1.65
C GLU A 38 -4.70 6.25 1.88
N VAL A 39 -3.87 5.20 1.72
CA VAL A 39 -4.23 3.81 2.09
C VAL A 39 -4.66 3.72 3.56
N ALA A 40 -3.88 4.29 4.46
CA ALA A 40 -4.16 4.29 5.89
C ALA A 40 -5.49 4.99 6.22
N GLN A 41 -5.82 6.07 5.53
CA GLN A 41 -7.11 6.76 5.70
C GLN A 41 -8.29 5.86 5.28
N ILE A 42 -8.18 5.15 4.16
CA ILE A 42 -9.22 4.23 3.66
C ILE A 42 -9.36 3.06 4.66
N ALA A 43 -8.25 2.42 5.02
CA ALA A 43 -8.22 1.28 5.94
C ALA A 43 -8.86 1.61 7.30
N ARG A 44 -8.54 2.77 7.87
CA ARG A 44 -9.19 3.24 9.11
C ARG A 44 -10.69 3.43 8.95
N SER A 45 -11.15 3.97 7.82
CA SER A 45 -12.57 4.18 7.57
C SER A 45 -13.33 2.86 7.52
N ILE A 46 -12.76 1.84 6.86
CA ILE A 46 -13.34 0.50 6.78
C ILE A 46 -13.30 -0.18 8.16
N ALA A 47 -12.15 -0.17 8.84
CA ALA A 47 -11.99 -0.78 10.16
C ALA A 47 -12.97 -0.20 11.18
N ARG A 48 -13.16 1.13 11.21
CA ARG A 48 -14.14 1.80 12.07
C ARG A 48 -15.56 1.36 11.77
N TYR A 49 -15.93 1.24 10.50
CA TYR A 49 -17.27 0.83 10.11
C TYR A 49 -17.57 -0.62 10.53
N LEU A 50 -16.55 -1.49 10.46
CA LEU A 50 -16.65 -2.90 10.81
C LEU A 50 -16.39 -3.19 12.31
N ASP A 51 -16.20 -2.16 13.13
CA ASP A 51 -15.89 -2.26 14.58
C ASP A 51 -14.60 -3.08 14.84
N LEU A 52 -13.57 -2.88 14.03
CA LEU A 52 -12.27 -3.52 14.10
C LEU A 52 -11.20 -2.58 14.66
N ASN A 53 -9.98 -3.08 14.85
CA ASN A 53 -8.86 -2.31 15.38
C ASN A 53 -8.33 -1.30 14.34
N GLU A 54 -8.80 -0.03 14.42
CA GLU A 54 -8.38 1.05 13.53
C GLU A 54 -6.86 1.29 13.58
N ASP A 55 -6.26 1.21 14.77
CA ASP A 55 -4.83 1.49 14.94
C ASP A 55 -3.95 0.40 14.30
N LEU A 56 -4.39 -0.86 14.31
CA LEU A 56 -3.70 -1.94 13.63
C LEU A 56 -3.83 -1.79 12.11
N ALA A 57 -5.04 -1.53 11.59
CA ALA A 57 -5.27 -1.33 10.16
C ALA A 57 -4.44 -0.13 9.62
N GLU A 58 -4.41 0.99 10.35
CA GLU A 58 -3.58 2.15 10.02
C GLU A 58 -2.08 1.81 10.04
N THR A 59 -1.63 1.10 11.07
CA THR A 59 -0.23 0.72 11.24
C THR A 59 0.26 -0.11 10.06
N LEU A 60 -0.50 -1.11 9.66
CA LEU A 60 -0.19 -1.98 8.54
C LEU A 60 -0.13 -1.21 7.22
N SER A 61 -1.12 -0.35 6.99
CA SER A 61 -1.19 0.49 5.79
C SER A 61 -0.04 1.50 5.68
N LEU A 62 0.44 2.04 6.80
CA LEU A 62 1.60 2.94 6.80
C LEU A 62 2.91 2.20 6.56
N ALA A 63 2.97 0.92 6.87
CA ALA A 63 4.22 0.16 6.87
C ALA A 63 4.40 -0.75 5.64
N HIS A 64 3.34 -1.10 4.89
CA HIS A 64 3.40 -2.11 3.84
C HIS A 64 4.51 -1.85 2.81
N ASP A 65 4.73 -0.59 2.44
CA ASP A 65 5.65 -0.16 1.39
C ASP A 65 7.10 0.14 1.86
N LEU A 66 7.43 -0.04 3.15
CA LEU A 66 8.74 0.35 3.70
C LEU A 66 9.91 -0.33 2.99
N GLY A 67 9.74 -1.58 2.59
CA GLY A 67 10.75 -2.40 1.92
C GLY A 67 10.82 -2.23 0.41
N HIS A 68 9.91 -1.48 -0.20
CA HIS A 68 9.84 -1.36 -1.65
C HIS A 68 11.09 -0.72 -2.26
N THR A 69 11.48 -1.17 -3.46
CA THR A 69 12.61 -0.66 -4.21
C THR A 69 12.32 0.70 -4.85
N PRO A 70 13.33 1.49 -5.24
CA PRO A 70 13.16 2.54 -6.23
C PRO A 70 12.62 1.98 -7.55
N PHE A 71 11.82 2.75 -8.27
CA PHE A 71 11.21 2.39 -9.56
C PHE A 71 10.15 1.27 -9.49
N GLY A 72 9.50 1.11 -8.33
CA GLY A 72 8.37 0.19 -8.16
C GLY A 72 8.70 -1.28 -8.47
N HIS A 73 7.76 -1.99 -9.08
CA HIS A 73 7.94 -3.40 -9.43
C HIS A 73 9.05 -3.66 -10.44
N ALA A 74 9.27 -2.76 -11.40
CA ALA A 74 10.39 -2.90 -12.34
C ALA A 74 11.75 -2.90 -11.62
N GLY A 75 11.90 -2.07 -10.58
CA GLY A 75 13.10 -2.08 -9.74
C GLY A 75 13.19 -3.32 -8.86
N GLU A 76 12.07 -3.86 -8.42
CA GLU A 76 12.00 -5.10 -7.65
C GLU A 76 12.41 -6.31 -8.51
N ASP A 77 11.86 -6.43 -9.71
CA ASP A 77 12.20 -7.51 -10.65
C ASP A 77 13.70 -7.52 -10.97
N ALA A 78 14.26 -6.35 -11.30
CA ALA A 78 15.68 -6.19 -11.57
C ALA A 78 16.55 -6.55 -10.36
N LEU A 79 16.15 -6.14 -9.16
CA LEU A 79 16.88 -6.48 -7.94
C LEU A 79 16.76 -7.95 -7.60
N ASN A 80 15.57 -8.55 -7.77
CA ASN A 80 15.36 -9.99 -7.56
C ASN A 80 16.24 -10.81 -8.49
N GLU A 81 16.31 -10.46 -9.79
CA GLU A 81 17.19 -11.09 -10.75
C GLU A 81 18.68 -11.04 -10.33
N CYS A 82 19.14 -9.87 -9.90
CA CYS A 82 20.51 -9.69 -9.40
C CYS A 82 20.80 -10.47 -8.11
N MET A 83 19.79 -10.79 -7.33
CA MET A 83 19.91 -11.41 -6.01
C MET A 83 19.61 -12.93 -6.04
N LEU A 84 19.34 -13.54 -7.19
CA LEU A 84 18.97 -14.98 -7.29
C LEU A 84 19.97 -15.89 -6.58
N ASP A 85 21.28 -15.67 -6.75
CA ASP A 85 22.35 -16.45 -6.11
C ASP A 85 22.43 -16.20 -4.57
N HIS A 86 21.71 -15.21 -4.07
CA HIS A 86 21.68 -14.79 -2.66
C HIS A 86 20.31 -14.95 -2.01
N GLY A 87 19.41 -15.72 -2.62
CA GLY A 87 18.06 -16.00 -2.09
C GLY A 87 16.96 -15.11 -2.64
N GLY A 88 17.25 -14.27 -3.64
CA GLY A 88 16.26 -13.39 -4.28
C GLY A 88 15.94 -12.13 -3.47
N PHE A 89 14.93 -11.41 -3.91
CA PHE A 89 14.40 -10.21 -3.27
C PHE A 89 12.87 -10.20 -3.32
N ASP A 90 12.25 -9.77 -2.23
CA ASP A 90 10.81 -9.54 -2.09
C ASP A 90 10.60 -8.33 -1.18
N HIS A 91 9.76 -7.37 -1.59
CA HIS A 91 9.58 -6.12 -0.86
C HIS A 91 8.86 -6.29 0.48
N ASN A 92 7.95 -7.27 0.63
CA ASN A 92 7.26 -7.55 1.90
C ASN A 92 8.26 -8.12 2.92
N LEU A 93 9.09 -9.07 2.49
CA LEU A 93 10.16 -9.60 3.33
C LEU A 93 11.20 -8.53 3.67
N GLN A 94 11.51 -7.64 2.74
CA GLN A 94 12.37 -6.49 3.01
C GLN A 94 11.72 -5.51 3.99
N THR A 95 10.41 -5.29 3.92
CA THR A 95 9.66 -4.52 4.92
C THR A 95 9.89 -5.10 6.33
N LEU A 96 9.73 -6.41 6.48
CA LEU A 96 10.00 -7.09 7.76
C LEU A 96 11.46 -6.95 8.20
N ARG A 97 12.43 -7.13 7.30
CA ARG A 97 13.87 -6.90 7.62
C ARG A 97 14.10 -5.48 8.13
N VAL A 98 13.47 -4.49 7.48
CA VAL A 98 13.57 -3.09 7.88
C VAL A 98 13.05 -2.90 9.30
N VAL A 99 11.83 -3.32 9.61
CA VAL A 99 11.22 -3.07 10.92
C VAL A 99 11.79 -3.94 12.03
N MET A 100 12.28 -5.14 11.71
CA MET A 100 12.81 -6.08 12.70
C MET A 100 14.31 -5.86 13.00
N PHE A 101 15.11 -5.43 12.01
CA PHE A 101 16.56 -5.50 12.13
C PHE A 101 17.29 -4.21 11.71
N LEU A 102 16.81 -3.47 10.72
CA LEU A 102 17.59 -2.40 10.10
C LEU A 102 17.31 -1.01 10.70
N GLU A 103 16.15 -0.80 11.32
CA GLU A 103 15.86 0.44 12.05
C GLU A 103 16.55 0.44 13.42
N ASN A 104 17.57 1.27 13.54
CA ASN A 104 18.37 1.41 14.77
C ASN A 104 17.95 2.67 15.53
N LYS A 105 16.87 2.59 16.29
CA LYS A 105 16.32 3.74 17.05
C LYS A 105 16.38 3.61 18.56
N TYR A 106 16.50 2.39 19.06
CA TYR A 106 16.34 2.10 20.48
C TYR A 106 17.57 1.40 21.06
N LEU A 107 18.05 1.88 22.19
CA LEU A 107 19.22 1.27 22.87
C LEU A 107 18.93 -0.11 23.46
N LYS A 108 17.66 -0.41 23.74
CA LYS A 108 17.24 -1.62 24.45
C LYS A 108 16.96 -2.83 23.56
N PHE A 109 16.71 -2.62 22.27
CA PHE A 109 16.35 -3.68 21.34
C PHE A 109 16.70 -3.31 19.90
N VAL A 110 16.82 -4.34 19.06
CA VAL A 110 17.05 -4.21 17.62
C VAL A 110 15.72 -3.97 16.93
N GLY A 111 15.72 -3.19 15.86
CA GLY A 111 14.53 -2.88 15.09
C GLY A 111 13.53 -1.98 15.82
N LEU A 112 12.28 -2.03 15.39
CA LEU A 112 11.18 -1.25 15.96
C LEU A 112 10.44 -1.96 17.10
N ASN A 113 10.69 -3.26 17.33
CA ASN A 113 10.00 -4.09 18.33
C ASN A 113 8.48 -3.95 18.25
N LEU A 114 7.93 -4.26 17.06
CA LEU A 114 6.50 -4.23 16.79
C LEU A 114 5.80 -5.46 17.34
N SER A 115 4.49 -5.39 17.50
CA SER A 115 3.66 -6.52 17.93
C SER A 115 3.64 -7.64 16.89
N ILE A 116 3.29 -8.84 17.34
CA ILE A 116 3.23 -10.01 16.46
C ILE A 116 2.15 -9.87 15.40
N GLU A 117 1.03 -9.23 15.74
CA GLU A 117 -0.09 -8.97 14.84
C GLU A 117 0.34 -8.03 13.69
N THR A 118 1.14 -7.01 14.01
CA THR A 118 1.72 -6.12 12.99
C THR A 118 2.72 -6.87 12.11
N LEU A 119 3.61 -7.68 12.69
CA LEU A 119 4.58 -8.46 11.91
C LEU A 119 3.91 -9.50 11.03
N GLU A 120 2.88 -10.20 11.53
CA GLU A 120 2.10 -11.15 10.75
C GLU A 120 1.37 -10.46 9.59
N GLY A 121 0.71 -9.33 9.86
CA GLY A 121 -0.01 -8.59 8.84
C GLY A 121 0.91 -8.07 7.71
N LEU A 122 2.12 -7.63 8.04
CA LEU A 122 3.12 -7.24 7.05
C LEU A 122 3.66 -8.43 6.26
N LEU A 123 3.93 -9.54 6.94
CA LEU A 123 4.43 -10.77 6.32
C LEU A 123 3.44 -11.35 5.31
N LYS A 124 2.15 -11.30 5.64
CA LYS A 124 1.05 -11.86 4.85
C LYS A 124 0.25 -10.80 4.10
N HIS A 125 0.86 -9.69 3.75
CA HIS A 125 0.16 -8.59 3.07
C HIS A 125 -0.55 -9.07 1.79
N ASN A 126 0.06 -9.99 1.06
CA ASN A 126 -0.49 -10.59 -0.16
C ASN A 126 -1.19 -11.96 0.09
N GLY A 127 -1.49 -12.31 1.33
CA GLY A 127 -2.14 -13.58 1.70
C GLY A 127 -1.22 -14.59 2.37
N PRO A 128 -1.60 -15.88 2.39
CA PRO A 128 -0.79 -16.97 2.92
C PRO A 128 0.56 -17.07 2.21
N LEU A 129 1.60 -17.54 2.92
CA LEU A 129 2.94 -17.63 2.36
C LEU A 129 3.12 -18.87 1.48
N GLU A 130 3.57 -18.65 0.25
CA GLU A 130 3.83 -19.74 -0.71
C GLU A 130 5.25 -20.26 -0.60
N ASN A 131 6.23 -19.40 -0.26
CA ASN A 131 7.67 -19.75 -0.24
C ASN A 131 8.27 -19.56 1.16
N LEU A 132 8.16 -20.60 2.00
CA LEU A 132 8.72 -20.59 3.35
C LEU A 132 10.24 -20.60 3.38
N ASP A 133 10.91 -21.13 2.37
CA ASP A 133 12.38 -21.17 2.30
C ASP A 133 12.94 -19.75 2.13
N LEU A 134 12.29 -18.93 1.33
CA LEU A 134 12.67 -17.52 1.18
C LEU A 134 12.50 -16.76 2.50
N VAL A 135 11.41 -16.98 3.22
CA VAL A 135 11.17 -16.39 4.54
C VAL A 135 12.24 -16.82 5.55
N ASP A 136 12.59 -18.12 5.58
CA ASP A 136 13.60 -18.65 6.49
C ASP A 136 14.99 -18.05 6.21
N ASN A 137 15.36 -17.96 4.94
CA ASN A 137 16.63 -17.38 4.52
C ASN A 137 16.79 -15.90 4.87
N LEU A 138 15.73 -15.10 4.70
CA LEU A 138 15.80 -13.65 4.88
C LEU A 138 15.48 -13.19 6.29
N ILE A 139 14.60 -13.88 7.03
CA ILE A 139 14.07 -13.42 8.33
C ILE A 139 14.28 -14.44 9.44
N GLY A 140 14.35 -15.74 9.10
CA GLY A 140 14.43 -16.84 10.04
C GLY A 140 13.06 -17.23 10.57
N ILE A 141 12.40 -18.16 9.90
CA ILE A 141 11.02 -18.65 10.19
C ILE A 141 10.88 -19.19 11.64
N LYS A 142 11.95 -19.74 12.19
CA LYS A 142 11.99 -20.27 13.57
C LYS A 142 11.63 -19.22 14.63
N ARG A 143 11.81 -17.93 14.32
CA ARG A 143 11.47 -16.82 15.24
C ARG A 143 9.96 -16.72 15.46
N PHE A 144 9.17 -17.12 14.47
CA PHE A 144 7.71 -17.05 14.48
C PHE A 144 7.05 -18.39 14.80
N LYS A 145 7.86 -19.45 15.04
CA LYS A 145 7.34 -20.80 15.33
C LYS A 145 6.40 -20.74 16.54
N ASN A 146 5.20 -21.27 16.37
CA ASN A 146 4.09 -21.27 17.33
C ASN A 146 3.45 -19.88 17.59
N MET A 147 3.83 -18.83 16.90
CA MET A 147 3.22 -17.49 17.01
C MET A 147 2.41 -17.13 15.77
N ILE A 148 2.84 -17.57 14.58
CA ILE A 148 2.17 -17.34 13.30
C ILE A 148 1.90 -18.68 12.63
N ASP A 149 0.68 -18.90 12.18
CA ASP A 149 0.34 -19.99 11.26
C ASP A 149 0.49 -19.49 9.81
N PHE A 150 1.53 -19.92 9.14
CA PHE A 150 1.91 -19.45 7.80
C PHE A 150 0.93 -19.86 6.69
N ASN A 151 0.08 -20.87 6.93
CA ASN A 151 -0.87 -21.40 5.95
C ASN A 151 -2.22 -20.69 5.97
N THR A 152 -2.48 -19.84 6.96
CA THR A 152 -3.74 -19.12 7.11
C THR A 152 -3.64 -17.71 6.54
N TYR A 153 -4.80 -17.12 6.21
CA TYR A 153 -4.91 -15.69 5.92
C TYR A 153 -4.55 -14.87 7.17
N PRO A 154 -4.08 -13.62 6.97
CA PRO A 154 -3.82 -12.72 8.10
C PRO A 154 -5.10 -12.25 8.78
N SER A 155 -4.96 -11.45 9.85
CA SER A 155 -6.10 -10.81 10.52
C SER A 155 -6.96 -10.00 9.55
N ILE A 156 -8.21 -9.75 9.93
CA ILE A 156 -9.13 -8.95 9.09
C ILE A 156 -8.58 -7.54 8.86
N GLU A 157 -7.94 -6.93 9.86
CA GLU A 157 -7.29 -5.62 9.73
C GLU A 157 -6.18 -5.61 8.67
N ALA A 158 -5.43 -6.70 8.56
CA ALA A 158 -4.40 -6.83 7.54
C ALA A 158 -5.01 -7.02 6.14
N GLN A 159 -6.10 -7.79 6.03
CA GLN A 159 -6.85 -7.91 4.79
C GLN A 159 -7.48 -6.57 4.37
N ILE A 160 -7.98 -5.78 5.32
CA ILE A 160 -8.48 -4.42 5.08
C ILE A 160 -7.34 -3.51 4.58
N SER A 161 -6.15 -3.62 5.16
CA SER A 161 -4.98 -2.86 4.70
C SER A 161 -4.64 -3.20 3.25
N SER A 162 -4.62 -4.47 2.88
CA SER A 162 -4.35 -4.93 1.51
C SER A 162 -5.42 -4.44 0.52
N ILE A 163 -6.70 -4.62 0.85
CA ILE A 163 -7.79 -4.14 -0.02
C ILE A 163 -7.81 -2.62 -0.16
N SER A 164 -7.41 -1.89 0.90
CA SER A 164 -7.32 -0.44 0.87
C SER A 164 -6.17 0.05 -0.01
N ASP A 165 -5.08 -0.73 -0.07
CA ASP A 165 -3.98 -0.50 -1.00
C ASP A 165 -4.46 -0.66 -2.44
N ASP A 166 -5.17 -1.74 -2.78
CA ASP A 166 -5.77 -1.95 -4.10
C ASP A 166 -6.70 -0.80 -4.50
N ILE A 167 -7.58 -0.35 -3.60
CA ILE A 167 -8.49 0.77 -3.85
C ILE A 167 -7.70 2.05 -4.13
N ALA A 168 -6.73 2.36 -3.31
CA ALA A 168 -5.90 3.55 -3.45
C ALA A 168 -5.08 3.48 -4.74
N TYR A 169 -4.36 2.39 -4.96
CA TYR A 169 -3.50 2.16 -6.12
C TYR A 169 -4.28 2.35 -7.43
N ASN A 170 -5.37 1.62 -7.62
CA ASN A 170 -6.17 1.69 -8.86
C ASN A 170 -6.68 3.11 -9.14
N ASN A 171 -7.15 3.83 -8.12
CA ASN A 171 -7.69 5.18 -8.29
C ASN A 171 -6.59 6.23 -8.50
N HIS A 172 -5.43 6.05 -7.85
CA HIS A 172 -4.28 6.94 -8.01
C HIS A 172 -3.67 6.81 -9.40
N ASP A 173 -3.53 5.59 -9.91
CA ASP A 173 -3.00 5.34 -11.25
C ASP A 173 -3.89 5.94 -12.32
N ILE A 174 -5.21 5.87 -12.16
CA ILE A 174 -6.15 6.54 -13.05
C ILE A 174 -5.93 8.05 -13.04
N GLN A 175 -5.81 8.66 -11.88
CA GLN A 175 -5.59 10.10 -11.77
C GLN A 175 -4.26 10.52 -12.38
N ASP A 176 -3.20 9.80 -12.07
CA ASP A 176 -1.85 10.11 -12.54
C ASP A 176 -1.71 9.83 -14.04
N GLY A 177 -2.37 8.77 -14.56
CA GLY A 177 -2.45 8.48 -15.99
C GLY A 177 -3.17 9.57 -16.80
N ILE A 178 -4.27 10.12 -16.26
CA ILE A 178 -4.96 11.28 -16.89
C ILE A 178 -4.05 12.53 -16.84
N ASN A 179 -3.38 12.78 -15.71
CA ASN A 179 -2.45 13.91 -15.58
C ASN A 179 -1.26 13.79 -16.55
N ALA A 180 -0.80 12.57 -16.81
CA ALA A 180 0.25 12.25 -17.78
C ALA A 180 -0.23 12.24 -19.24
N ASN A 181 -1.54 12.47 -19.49
CA ASN A 181 -2.17 12.40 -20.82
C ASN A 181 -2.07 11.02 -21.48
N LEU A 182 -1.99 9.93 -20.73
CA LEU A 182 -1.98 8.57 -21.25
C LEU A 182 -3.36 8.15 -21.77
N PHE A 183 -4.42 8.64 -21.12
CA PHE A 183 -5.81 8.45 -21.50
C PHE A 183 -6.68 9.60 -20.96
N ARG A 184 -7.92 9.65 -21.38
CA ARG A 184 -8.88 10.69 -21.01
C ARG A 184 -9.94 10.16 -20.06
N LEU A 185 -10.54 11.06 -19.29
CA LEU A 185 -11.63 10.76 -18.38
C LEU A 185 -12.83 10.09 -19.07
N GLU A 186 -13.09 10.46 -20.33
CA GLU A 186 -14.18 9.93 -21.14
C GLU A 186 -14.00 8.44 -21.48
N GLU A 187 -12.76 7.95 -21.54
CA GLU A 187 -12.44 6.55 -21.83
C GLU A 187 -12.74 5.63 -20.65
N LEU A 188 -12.81 6.17 -19.43
CA LEU A 188 -13.18 5.40 -18.23
C LEU A 188 -14.65 4.91 -18.28
N VAL A 189 -15.49 5.47 -19.17
CA VAL A 189 -16.90 5.06 -19.34
C VAL A 189 -17.02 3.63 -19.86
N ASP A 190 -16.00 3.09 -20.50
CA ASP A 190 -15.96 1.70 -20.97
C ASP A 190 -15.82 0.70 -19.79
N ILE A 191 -15.44 1.18 -18.63
CA ILE A 191 -15.40 0.40 -17.39
C ILE A 191 -16.73 0.64 -16.64
N ASP A 192 -17.53 -0.40 -16.45
CA ASP A 192 -18.89 -0.29 -15.86
C ASP A 192 -18.88 0.41 -14.49
N PHE A 193 -17.88 0.15 -13.66
CA PHE A 193 -17.72 0.79 -12.36
C PHE A 193 -17.66 2.33 -12.45
N PHE A 194 -16.93 2.88 -13.42
CA PHE A 194 -16.80 4.33 -13.61
C PHE A 194 -17.96 4.97 -14.35
N LYS A 195 -18.72 4.19 -15.12
CA LYS A 195 -19.81 4.66 -15.97
C LYS A 195 -20.86 5.45 -15.20
N ASP A 196 -21.29 4.94 -14.06
CA ASP A 196 -22.33 5.60 -13.26
C ASP A 196 -21.78 6.81 -12.50
N ILE A 197 -20.55 6.76 -12.03
CA ILE A 197 -19.88 7.89 -11.40
C ILE A 197 -19.68 9.03 -12.41
N TYR A 198 -19.17 8.72 -13.60
CA TYR A 198 -18.98 9.70 -14.68
C TYR A 198 -20.29 10.35 -15.11
N ARG A 199 -21.39 9.58 -15.25
CA ARG A 199 -22.71 10.08 -15.63
C ARG A 199 -23.23 11.19 -14.73
N LYS A 200 -22.91 11.17 -13.43
CA LYS A 200 -23.29 12.24 -12.47
C LYS A 200 -22.68 13.59 -12.86
N TYR A 201 -21.53 13.59 -13.49
CA TYR A 201 -20.73 14.80 -13.78
C TYR A 201 -20.71 15.19 -15.25
N LYS A 202 -20.98 14.28 -16.19
CA LYS A 202 -20.85 14.45 -17.63
C LYS A 202 -21.38 15.79 -18.17
N LYS A 203 -22.58 16.20 -17.71
CA LYS A 203 -23.21 17.47 -18.15
C LYS A 203 -22.57 18.73 -17.60
N LYS A 204 -21.73 18.61 -16.55
CA LYS A 204 -21.06 19.72 -15.88
C LYS A 204 -19.61 19.87 -16.30
N ILE A 205 -19.03 18.86 -16.96
CA ILE A 205 -17.63 18.85 -17.38
C ILE A 205 -17.44 19.77 -18.58
N ASN A 206 -16.44 20.63 -18.53
CA ASN A 206 -16.01 21.48 -19.62
C ASN A 206 -14.47 21.68 -19.54
N LYS A 207 -13.91 22.34 -20.54
CA LYS A 207 -12.44 22.55 -20.63
C LYS A 207 -11.83 23.26 -19.41
N HIS A 208 -12.59 24.14 -18.75
CA HIS A 208 -12.08 24.94 -17.62
C HIS A 208 -12.10 24.18 -16.31
N ASN A 209 -12.94 23.16 -16.17
CA ASN A 209 -13.08 22.40 -14.93
C ASN A 209 -12.70 20.92 -15.09
N TYR A 210 -12.10 20.51 -16.19
CA TYR A 210 -11.74 19.13 -16.49
C TYR A 210 -10.91 18.49 -15.38
N LYS A 211 -9.85 19.17 -14.93
CA LYS A 211 -8.98 18.69 -13.84
C LYS A 211 -9.75 18.54 -12.52
N ILE A 212 -10.64 19.49 -12.22
CA ILE A 212 -11.48 19.42 -10.99
C ILE A 212 -12.45 18.25 -11.09
N ALA A 213 -13.04 18.03 -12.26
CA ALA A 213 -13.94 16.89 -12.49
C ALA A 213 -13.22 15.55 -12.35
N THR A 214 -11.97 15.44 -12.83
CA THR A 214 -11.14 14.25 -12.63
C THR A 214 -10.95 13.95 -11.14
N TYR A 215 -10.52 14.94 -10.35
CA TYR A 215 -10.36 14.77 -8.90
C TYR A 215 -11.67 14.35 -8.20
N GLN A 216 -12.79 14.95 -8.60
CA GLN A 216 -14.09 14.63 -8.04
C GLN A 216 -14.52 13.20 -8.36
N ILE A 217 -14.31 12.73 -9.59
CA ILE A 217 -14.66 11.38 -10.03
C ILE A 217 -13.77 10.34 -9.34
N VAL A 218 -12.48 10.57 -9.25
CA VAL A 218 -11.54 9.68 -8.54
C VAL A 218 -11.91 9.60 -7.06
N ARG A 219 -12.20 10.72 -6.40
CA ARG A 219 -12.64 10.72 -5.00
C ARG A 219 -13.94 9.93 -4.81
N ASP A 220 -14.92 10.12 -5.70
CA ASP A 220 -16.18 9.41 -5.61
C ASP A 220 -16.02 7.91 -5.91
N SER A 221 -15.07 7.51 -6.78
CA SER A 221 -14.77 6.10 -7.03
C SER A 221 -14.16 5.42 -5.81
N ILE A 222 -13.24 6.07 -5.10
CA ILE A 222 -12.72 5.58 -3.82
C ILE A 222 -13.88 5.41 -2.82
N ALA A 223 -14.75 6.42 -2.69
CA ALA A 223 -15.89 6.36 -1.77
C ALA A 223 -16.87 5.22 -2.11
N VAL A 224 -17.14 4.99 -3.38
CA VAL A 224 -17.99 3.88 -3.84
C VAL A 224 -17.32 2.54 -3.53
N SER A 225 -16.01 2.40 -3.77
CA SER A 225 -15.28 1.16 -3.52
C SER A 225 -15.38 0.71 -2.06
N TYR A 226 -15.05 1.58 -1.09
CA TYR A 226 -15.13 1.17 0.31
C TYR A 226 -16.57 1.07 0.81
N THR A 227 -17.52 1.81 0.24
CA THR A 227 -18.94 1.66 0.58
C THR A 227 -19.46 0.29 0.19
N HIS A 228 -19.06 -0.25 -0.96
CA HIS A 228 -19.44 -1.60 -1.38
C HIS A 228 -18.90 -2.70 -0.45
N LEU A 229 -17.74 -2.47 0.18
CA LEU A 229 -17.17 -3.40 1.17
C LEU A 229 -17.88 -3.34 2.54
N THR A 230 -18.59 -2.25 2.81
CA THR A 230 -19.19 -1.98 4.12
C THR A 230 -20.71 -2.08 4.14
N LEU A 231 -21.36 -2.17 2.99
CA LEU A 231 -22.80 -2.40 2.91
C LEU A 231 -23.13 -3.89 2.92
N PRO A 232 -24.21 -4.31 3.63
CA PRO A 232 -24.70 -5.70 3.63
C PRO A 232 -25.28 -6.10 2.27
#